data_dd7da8966ca7c40903e121cbd19de11e
#
_entry.id   dd7da8966ca7c40903e121cbd19de11e
#
_cell.length_a   1.000
_cell.length_b   1.000
_cell.length_c   1.000
_cell.angle_alpha   90.00
_cell.angle_beta   90.00
_cell.angle_gamma   90.00
#
_symmetry.space_group_name_H-M   'P 1'
#
loop_
_entity.id
_entity.type
_entity.pdbx_description
1 polymer ?
#
loop_
_entity_poly.entity_id
_entity_poly.type
_entity_poly.pdbx_seq_one_letter_code
_entity_poly.pdbx_strand_id
1 'polypeptide(L)'
;MKKAFLGPVLLACLTAFACATTACGDSPEAKAPAPPAPVEPPPAVTPPPAPAPPPEPTAEEKKKAEQQKQLAKDRAESEAENKKEVARWSPELKKEATALVDKQFPNGKAAIQGAMASKARKPGHADRDKFRHPAETLDFWGYKPTLTVLEFVPGEGWYTELLAPTLAKKGKLLATNTDPNGPADDRSSYYGQVFKMFLDTSPELYGKVETVNIDNKAPKLPQDGTVDLVILARELHGMVNQGKMDVWVAEIQKALKPNGVLGVEQHRAKPDAKPEESAKNGYLPEKWVIEKIEAQGFKLAGKSEANANAKDTKDYAGGVWTLPPSFREGDKDREKYAAIGESDRMTLKFTKVAKAAPKADAKPATPAKPAAPATPATPATPATPKKP
;
A
#
# COMPACT_ATOMS: atom_id res chain seq x y z
N MET A 1 -23.64 36.95 17.06
CA MET A 1 -24.94 37.30 16.48
C MET A 1 -25.74 36.04 16.24
N LYS A 2 -26.81 35.88 17.06
CA LYS A 2 -27.73 34.73 16.99
C LYS A 2 -28.68 34.92 15.82
N LYS A 3 -28.93 33.91 15.02
CA LYS A 3 -30.17 33.80 14.22
C LYS A 3 -30.72 32.40 14.34
N ALA A 4 -31.86 32.30 15.01
CA ALA A 4 -32.75 31.16 15.06
C ALA A 4 -33.55 31.06 13.75
N PHE A 5 -33.89 29.85 13.31
CA PHE A 5 -34.96 29.66 12.33
C PHE A 5 -35.92 28.57 12.84
N LEU A 6 -37.19 29.00 12.87
CA LEU A 6 -38.36 28.24 13.25
C LEU A 6 -38.69 27.19 12.17
N GLY A 7 -39.23 26.05 12.62
CA GLY A 7 -39.87 25.05 11.78
C GLY A 7 -41.35 25.34 11.52
N PRO A 8 -42.01 24.70 10.56
CA PRO A 8 -43.44 24.80 10.39
C PRO A 8 -44.21 23.56 10.90
N VAL A 9 -45.30 23.92 11.51
CA VAL A 9 -46.48 23.29 12.08
C VAL A 9 -47.14 22.24 11.17
N LEU A 10 -47.56 21.12 11.80
CA LEU A 10 -48.50 20.12 11.28
C LEU A 10 -49.93 20.67 11.30
N LEU A 11 -50.67 20.45 10.21
CA LEU A 11 -52.13 20.71 10.18
C LEU A 11 -52.87 19.36 9.96
N ALA A 12 -53.67 18.99 10.94
CA ALA A 12 -54.56 17.83 10.92
C ALA A 12 -55.92 18.23 10.35
N CYS A 13 -56.45 17.49 9.40
CA CYS A 13 -57.87 17.60 8.98
C CYS A 13 -58.68 16.42 9.52
N LEU A 14 -59.60 16.73 10.43
CA LEU A 14 -60.78 15.92 10.80
C LEU A 14 -61.90 16.21 9.80
N THR A 15 -62.52 15.15 9.25
CA THR A 15 -63.86 15.28 8.62
C THR A 15 -64.83 14.31 9.34
N ALA A 16 -65.81 14.95 9.99
CA ALA A 16 -66.99 14.29 10.53
C ALA A 16 -68.05 14.07 9.45
N PHE A 17 -68.76 12.95 9.49
CA PHE A 17 -69.95 12.76 8.69
C PHE A 17 -71.14 12.47 9.60
N ALA A 18 -72.20 13.25 9.40
CA ALA A 18 -73.37 13.26 10.24
C ALA A 18 -74.46 12.30 9.74
N CYS A 19 -75.25 11.82 10.69
CA CYS A 19 -76.51 11.03 10.52
C CYS A 19 -77.59 11.85 9.85
N ALA A 20 -78.42 11.18 9.07
CA ALA A 20 -79.80 11.59 8.78
C ALA A 20 -80.74 10.39 8.92
N THR A 21 -81.73 10.58 9.81
CA THR A 21 -82.88 9.71 10.07
C THR A 21 -84.03 10.06 9.09
N THR A 22 -84.74 9.08 8.64
CA THR A 22 -86.18 9.23 8.29
C THR A 22 -86.98 7.97 8.55
N ALA A 23 -88.26 8.16 8.97
CA ALA A 23 -89.14 7.26 9.62
C ALA A 23 -90.23 6.61 8.72
N CYS A 24 -90.85 5.60 9.25
CA CYS A 24 -92.22 5.17 9.15
C CYS A 24 -92.77 4.50 7.89
N GLY A 25 -93.39 3.31 8.12
CA GLY A 25 -94.42 2.67 7.28
C GLY A 25 -94.83 1.31 7.83
N ASP A 26 -96.12 1.26 8.30
CA ASP A 26 -96.81 0.13 9.01
C ASP A 26 -97.15 -1.09 8.13
N SER A 27 -97.07 -2.27 8.74
CA SER A 27 -97.94 -3.47 8.74
C SER A 27 -98.26 -4.26 7.47
N PRO A 28 -98.62 -5.56 7.47
CA PRO A 28 -99.03 -6.37 8.63
C PRO A 28 -98.40 -7.78 8.75
N GLU A 29 -98.69 -8.32 9.94
CA GLU A 29 -98.52 -9.64 10.55
C GLU A 29 -98.70 -10.88 9.64
N ALA A 30 -97.67 -11.75 9.55
CA ALA A 30 -97.78 -13.16 9.13
C ALA A 30 -96.95 -14.04 10.09
N LYS A 31 -97.61 -15.12 10.54
CA LYS A 31 -97.20 -16.15 11.54
C LYS A 31 -95.74 -16.61 11.31
N ALA A 32 -94.99 -16.64 12.40
CA ALA A 32 -93.65 -17.18 12.49
C ALA A 32 -93.61 -18.72 12.37
N PRO A 33 -92.70 -19.30 11.61
CA PRO A 33 -92.26 -20.68 11.74
C PRO A 33 -91.25 -20.84 12.92
N ALA A 34 -91.18 -22.04 13.50
CA ALA A 34 -90.35 -22.40 14.64
C ALA A 34 -88.87 -22.14 14.42
N PRO A 35 -88.11 -21.79 15.48
CA PRO A 35 -86.68 -21.48 15.35
C PRO A 35 -85.87 -22.74 14.94
N PRO A 36 -84.90 -22.62 14.02
CA PRO A 36 -84.00 -23.71 13.75
C PRO A 36 -83.00 -23.87 14.90
N ALA A 37 -82.57 -25.13 15.12
CA ALA A 37 -81.59 -25.48 16.12
C ALA A 37 -80.32 -24.65 16.08
N PRO A 38 -79.64 -24.43 17.25
CA PRO A 38 -78.39 -23.69 17.26
C PRO A 38 -77.33 -24.37 16.38
N VAL A 39 -76.88 -23.67 15.39
CA VAL A 39 -75.67 -24.08 14.59
C VAL A 39 -74.48 -23.77 15.47
N GLU A 40 -73.72 -24.79 15.83
CA GLU A 40 -72.40 -24.57 16.47
C GLU A 40 -71.53 -23.68 15.58
N PRO A 41 -70.88 -22.65 16.15
CA PRO A 41 -69.96 -21.83 15.38
C PRO A 41 -68.76 -22.68 14.87
N PRO A 42 -68.31 -22.48 13.63
CA PRO A 42 -67.17 -23.20 13.14
C PRO A 42 -65.93 -22.94 14.05
N PRO A 43 -64.99 -23.91 14.21
CA PRO A 43 -63.87 -23.78 15.09
C PRO A 43 -63.05 -22.55 14.63
N ALA A 44 -62.67 -21.69 15.58
CA ALA A 44 -61.87 -20.52 15.35
C ALA A 44 -60.54 -20.94 14.69
N VAL A 45 -60.35 -20.54 13.45
CA VAL A 45 -59.08 -20.71 12.73
C VAL A 45 -58.07 -19.79 13.41
N THR A 46 -57.19 -20.34 14.21
CA THR A 46 -56.05 -19.61 14.76
C THR A 46 -55.18 -19.15 13.60
N PRO A 47 -54.88 -17.84 13.47
CA PRO A 47 -53.98 -17.36 12.42
C PRO A 47 -52.59 -18.05 12.58
N PRO A 48 -51.89 -18.34 11.48
CA PRO A 48 -50.55 -18.92 11.56
C PRO A 48 -49.65 -18.02 12.43
N PRO A 49 -48.74 -18.58 13.24
CA PRO A 49 -47.81 -17.78 14.02
C PRO A 49 -47.03 -16.84 13.12
N ALA A 50 -46.88 -15.61 13.58
CA ALA A 50 -46.05 -14.62 12.86
C ALA A 50 -44.64 -15.20 12.65
N PRO A 51 -44.02 -14.96 11.47
CA PRO A 51 -42.66 -15.42 11.22
C PRO A 51 -41.73 -14.91 12.32
N ALA A 52 -40.85 -15.78 12.83
CA ALA A 52 -39.85 -15.39 13.82
C ALA A 52 -39.02 -14.22 13.30
N PRO A 53 -38.65 -13.24 14.14
CA PRO A 53 -37.77 -12.15 13.74
C PRO A 53 -36.45 -12.72 13.20
N PRO A 54 -35.85 -12.07 12.20
CA PRO A 54 -34.54 -12.49 11.66
C PRO A 54 -33.53 -12.59 12.82
N PRO A 55 -32.59 -13.54 12.80
CA PRO A 55 -31.56 -13.66 13.82
C PRO A 55 -30.72 -12.37 13.87
N GLU A 56 -30.30 -11.95 15.06
CA GLU A 56 -29.41 -10.80 15.20
C GLU A 56 -28.07 -11.05 14.49
N PRO A 57 -27.50 -10.03 13.83
CA PRO A 57 -26.24 -10.17 13.16
C PRO A 57 -25.12 -10.61 14.13
N THR A 58 -24.32 -11.56 13.71
CA THR A 58 -23.15 -12.04 14.46
C THR A 58 -22.12 -10.92 14.66
N ALA A 59 -21.19 -11.10 15.59
CA ALA A 59 -20.09 -10.14 15.80
C ALA A 59 -19.23 -9.95 14.55
N GLU A 60 -19.07 -11.00 13.74
CA GLU A 60 -18.32 -10.94 12.48
C GLU A 60 -19.07 -10.14 11.41
N GLU A 61 -20.37 -10.34 11.26
CA GLU A 61 -21.22 -9.57 10.36
C GLU A 61 -21.25 -8.08 10.73
N LYS A 62 -21.39 -7.77 12.03
CA LYS A 62 -21.31 -6.38 12.53
C LYS A 62 -19.94 -5.74 12.20
N LYS A 63 -18.84 -6.48 12.40
CA LYS A 63 -17.49 -6.03 12.06
C LYS A 63 -17.33 -5.80 10.55
N LYS A 64 -17.82 -6.71 9.73
CA LYS A 64 -17.77 -6.58 8.25
C LYS A 64 -18.59 -5.38 7.77
N ALA A 65 -19.78 -5.18 8.32
CA ALA A 65 -20.63 -4.03 7.99
C ALA A 65 -19.94 -2.70 8.36
N GLU A 66 -19.29 -2.62 9.51
CA GLU A 66 -18.54 -1.42 9.92
C GLU A 66 -17.32 -1.17 9.02
N GLN A 67 -16.60 -2.21 8.61
CA GLN A 67 -15.50 -2.10 7.66
C GLN A 67 -15.97 -1.59 6.30
N GLN A 68 -17.12 -2.06 5.81
CA GLN A 68 -17.70 -1.59 4.54
C GLN A 68 -18.17 -0.14 4.64
N LYS A 69 -18.81 0.24 5.74
CA LYS A 69 -19.22 1.62 6.00
C LYS A 69 -18.01 2.56 6.04
N GLN A 70 -16.92 2.16 6.71
CA GLN A 70 -15.69 2.94 6.72
C GLN A 70 -15.06 3.04 5.33
N LEU A 71 -15.06 1.95 4.56
CA LEU A 71 -14.55 1.95 3.19
C LEU A 71 -15.34 2.90 2.28
N ALA A 72 -16.66 2.91 2.41
CA ALA A 72 -17.52 3.84 1.64
C ALA A 72 -17.23 5.31 1.98
N LYS A 73 -17.00 5.59 3.28
CA LYS A 73 -16.60 6.93 3.73
C LYS A 73 -15.23 7.33 3.16
N ASP A 74 -14.22 6.46 3.27
CA ASP A 74 -12.88 6.71 2.76
C ASP A 74 -12.89 6.99 1.24
N ARG A 75 -13.73 6.26 0.47
CA ARG A 75 -13.91 6.50 -0.97
C ARG A 75 -14.46 7.89 -1.24
N ALA A 76 -15.55 8.28 -0.55
CA ALA A 76 -16.17 9.58 -0.75
C ALA A 76 -15.20 10.73 -0.39
N GLU A 77 -14.43 10.58 0.68
CA GLU A 77 -13.40 11.55 1.08
C GLU A 77 -12.29 11.65 0.03
N SER A 78 -11.76 10.52 -0.45
CA SER A 78 -10.72 10.50 -1.48
C SER A 78 -11.19 11.09 -2.81
N GLU A 79 -12.42 10.83 -3.23
CA GLU A 79 -13.01 11.44 -4.43
C GLU A 79 -13.17 12.96 -4.28
N ALA A 80 -13.60 13.44 -3.09
CA ALA A 80 -13.73 14.86 -2.83
C ALA A 80 -12.37 15.57 -2.82
N GLU A 81 -11.34 14.93 -2.25
CA GLU A 81 -9.97 15.46 -2.27
C GLU A 81 -9.39 15.44 -3.69
N ASN A 82 -9.61 14.38 -4.46
CA ASN A 82 -9.17 14.32 -5.85
C ASN A 82 -9.80 15.42 -6.71
N LYS A 83 -11.08 15.73 -6.53
CA LYS A 83 -11.73 16.87 -7.23
C LYS A 83 -11.03 18.19 -6.93
N LYS A 84 -10.64 18.44 -5.68
CA LYS A 84 -9.88 19.64 -5.28
C LYS A 84 -8.50 19.65 -5.93
N GLU A 85 -7.82 18.51 -5.92
CA GLU A 85 -6.50 18.39 -6.52
C GLU A 85 -6.53 18.63 -8.03
N VAL A 86 -7.46 18.02 -8.76
CA VAL A 86 -7.66 18.26 -10.20
C VAL A 86 -7.93 19.74 -10.49
N ALA A 87 -8.77 20.40 -9.66
CA ALA A 87 -9.07 21.83 -9.81
C ALA A 87 -7.85 22.74 -9.55
N ARG A 88 -6.85 22.28 -8.79
CA ARG A 88 -5.61 23.03 -8.52
C ARG A 88 -4.71 23.14 -9.76
N TRP A 89 -4.82 22.20 -10.71
CA TRP A 89 -3.93 22.11 -11.88
C TRP A 89 -4.24 23.15 -12.94
N SER A 90 -3.79 24.41 -12.67
CA SER A 90 -3.85 25.50 -13.64
C SER A 90 -2.87 25.32 -14.80
N PRO A 91 -3.03 26.07 -15.91
CA PRO A 91 -2.07 26.07 -17.02
C PRO A 91 -0.65 26.40 -16.57
N GLU A 92 -0.48 27.32 -15.61
CA GLU A 92 0.81 27.73 -15.05
C GLU A 92 1.47 26.58 -14.28
N LEU A 93 0.68 25.85 -13.46
CA LEU A 93 1.19 24.70 -12.71
C LEU A 93 1.59 23.55 -13.64
N LYS A 94 0.84 23.30 -14.71
CA LYS A 94 1.19 22.33 -15.75
C LYS A 94 2.48 22.70 -16.49
N LYS A 95 2.67 24.00 -16.79
CA LYS A 95 3.91 24.50 -17.36
C LYS A 95 5.10 24.31 -16.42
N GLU A 96 4.94 24.56 -15.13
CA GLU A 96 5.97 24.30 -14.12
C GLU A 96 6.31 22.80 -14.03
N ALA A 97 5.30 21.93 -14.03
CA ALA A 97 5.48 20.48 -14.04
C ALA A 97 6.28 20.01 -15.26
N THR A 98 5.94 20.48 -16.46
CA THR A 98 6.69 20.20 -17.68
C THR A 98 8.12 20.69 -17.59
N ALA A 99 8.35 21.90 -17.08
CA ALA A 99 9.69 22.47 -16.90
C ALA A 99 10.54 21.64 -15.91
N LEU A 100 9.92 21.09 -14.86
CA LEU A 100 10.61 20.19 -13.92
C LEU A 100 11.07 18.89 -14.61
N VAL A 101 10.19 18.26 -15.39
CA VAL A 101 10.51 17.06 -16.18
C VAL A 101 11.63 17.33 -17.16
N ASP A 102 11.64 18.54 -17.75
CA ASP A 102 12.65 18.96 -18.74
C ASP A 102 14.00 19.34 -18.15
N LYS A 103 14.04 19.60 -16.87
CA LYS A 103 15.25 20.07 -16.19
C LYS A 103 16.34 19.00 -16.14
N GLN A 104 17.58 19.40 -16.40
CA GLN A 104 18.75 18.56 -16.19
C GLN A 104 19.33 18.80 -14.80
N PHE A 105 19.72 17.73 -14.13
CA PHE A 105 20.30 17.78 -12.80
C PHE A 105 21.70 17.15 -12.80
N PRO A 106 22.66 17.68 -12.02
CA PRO A 106 24.03 17.17 -12.01
C PRO A 106 24.16 15.77 -11.37
N ASN A 107 23.26 15.43 -10.45
CA ASN A 107 23.24 14.14 -9.74
C ASN A 107 21.85 13.82 -9.18
N GLY A 108 21.71 12.64 -8.60
CA GLY A 108 20.43 12.17 -8.04
C GLY A 108 19.92 13.04 -6.89
N LYS A 109 20.79 13.42 -5.96
CA LYS A 109 20.41 14.27 -4.81
C LYS A 109 19.86 15.62 -5.28
N ALA A 110 20.56 16.28 -6.23
CA ALA A 110 20.10 17.55 -6.79
C ALA A 110 18.76 17.40 -7.56
N ALA A 111 18.53 16.26 -8.22
CA ALA A 111 17.27 15.97 -8.88
C ALA A 111 16.12 15.91 -7.88
N ILE A 112 16.28 15.17 -6.78
CA ILE A 112 15.26 15.06 -5.73
C ILE A 112 15.03 16.41 -5.05
N GLN A 113 16.09 17.16 -4.72
CA GLN A 113 15.94 18.52 -4.18
C GLN A 113 15.17 19.45 -5.13
N GLY A 114 15.39 19.31 -6.44
CA GLY A 114 14.62 20.04 -7.44
C GLY A 114 13.14 19.67 -7.47
N ALA A 115 12.83 18.38 -7.34
CA ALA A 115 11.45 17.92 -7.23
C ALA A 115 10.81 18.33 -5.90
N MET A 116 11.53 18.30 -4.76
CA MET A 116 11.06 18.80 -3.47
C MET A 116 10.63 20.26 -3.50
N ALA A 117 11.35 21.09 -4.27
CA ALA A 117 11.07 22.52 -4.40
C ALA A 117 9.90 22.85 -5.34
N SER A 118 9.33 21.87 -6.03
CA SER A 118 8.26 22.11 -7.00
C SER A 118 6.93 22.43 -6.31
N LYS A 119 6.21 23.44 -6.85
CA LYS A 119 4.84 23.75 -6.45
C LYS A 119 3.82 22.72 -6.95
N ALA A 120 4.23 21.85 -7.86
CA ALA A 120 3.39 20.78 -8.39
C ALA A 120 3.12 19.67 -7.36
N ARG A 121 3.89 19.60 -6.27
CA ARG A 121 3.66 18.64 -5.19
C ARG A 121 2.28 18.75 -4.58
N LYS A 122 1.69 17.60 -4.21
CA LYS A 122 0.40 17.56 -3.51
C LYS A 122 0.48 18.38 -2.21
N PRO A 123 -0.51 19.21 -1.90
CA PRO A 123 -0.54 19.98 -0.65
C PRO A 123 -0.36 19.08 0.58
N GLY A 124 0.46 19.52 1.52
CA GLY A 124 0.80 18.76 2.73
C GLY A 124 1.91 17.71 2.57
N HIS A 125 2.25 17.31 1.33
CA HIS A 125 3.34 16.36 1.12
C HIS A 125 4.72 16.95 1.47
N ALA A 126 4.96 18.21 1.12
CA ALA A 126 6.22 18.89 1.44
C ALA A 126 6.44 19.04 2.96
N ASP A 127 5.37 19.15 3.76
CA ASP A 127 5.46 19.26 5.22
C ASP A 127 6.08 18.03 5.88
N ARG A 128 6.05 16.90 5.18
CA ARG A 128 6.59 15.62 5.63
C ARG A 128 8.10 15.47 5.36
N ASP A 129 8.67 16.30 4.47
CA ASP A 129 10.08 16.20 4.06
C ASP A 129 11.05 16.37 5.25
N LYS A 130 10.71 17.24 6.20
CA LYS A 130 11.48 17.45 7.44
C LYS A 130 11.55 16.23 8.36
N PHE A 131 10.67 15.26 8.17
CA PHE A 131 10.67 13.99 8.90
C PHE A 131 11.20 12.84 8.05
N ARG A 132 11.12 12.94 6.71
CA ARG A 132 11.38 11.83 5.78
C ARG A 132 12.68 11.97 5.00
N HIS A 133 13.31 13.13 5.08
CA HIS A 133 14.63 13.44 4.50
C HIS A 133 14.86 12.79 3.11
N PRO A 134 13.95 13.02 2.11
CA PRO A 134 13.95 12.24 0.88
C PRO A 134 15.24 12.38 0.06
N ALA A 135 15.88 13.56 0.07
CA ALA A 135 17.11 13.75 -0.67
C ALA A 135 18.26 12.92 -0.07
N GLU A 136 18.38 12.88 1.25
CA GLU A 136 19.37 12.10 1.98
C GLU A 136 19.10 10.60 1.87
N THR A 137 17.83 10.21 2.00
CA THR A 137 17.39 8.80 1.95
C THR A 137 17.64 8.19 0.56
N LEU A 138 17.23 8.89 -0.49
CA LEU A 138 17.40 8.41 -1.86
C LEU A 138 18.88 8.44 -2.30
N ASP A 139 19.65 9.45 -1.87
CA ASP A 139 21.10 9.50 -2.09
C ASP A 139 21.82 8.33 -1.41
N PHE A 140 21.47 8.03 -0.17
CA PHE A 140 21.99 6.87 0.57
C PHE A 140 21.69 5.55 -0.14
N TRP A 141 20.52 5.37 -0.73
CA TRP A 141 20.19 4.20 -1.53
C TRP A 141 20.88 4.19 -2.91
N GLY A 142 21.51 5.30 -3.31
CA GLY A 142 22.24 5.40 -4.56
C GLY A 142 21.37 5.76 -5.75
N TYR A 143 20.28 6.48 -5.52
CA TYR A 143 19.38 6.95 -6.57
C TYR A 143 20.10 7.80 -7.63
N LYS A 144 19.76 7.57 -8.89
CA LYS A 144 20.18 8.36 -10.05
C LYS A 144 19.02 8.48 -11.05
N PRO A 145 18.89 9.61 -11.78
CA PRO A 145 17.84 9.82 -12.78
C PRO A 145 17.85 8.87 -13.99
N THR A 146 18.84 7.98 -14.06
CA THR A 146 19.03 7.01 -15.16
C THR A 146 18.63 5.58 -14.78
N LEU A 147 18.20 5.35 -13.53
CA LEU A 147 17.88 4.02 -13.03
C LEU A 147 16.49 3.57 -13.47
N THR A 148 16.31 2.27 -13.55
CA THR A 148 14.99 1.63 -13.45
C THR A 148 14.69 1.45 -11.97
N VAL A 149 13.72 2.20 -11.45
CA VAL A 149 13.29 2.17 -10.05
C VAL A 149 11.94 1.49 -9.96
N LEU A 150 11.77 0.61 -8.99
CA LEU A 150 10.48 0.05 -8.61
C LEU A 150 10.11 0.59 -7.22
N GLU A 151 9.04 1.36 -7.15
CA GLU A 151 8.40 1.78 -5.91
C GLU A 151 7.35 0.75 -5.51
N PHE A 152 7.56 0.11 -4.37
CA PHE A 152 6.65 -0.92 -3.88
C PHE A 152 5.59 -0.31 -2.98
N VAL A 153 4.32 -0.46 -3.35
CA VAL A 153 3.13 0.08 -2.66
C VAL A 153 3.28 1.59 -2.38
N PRO A 154 3.18 2.43 -3.42
CA PRO A 154 3.42 3.88 -3.34
C PRO A 154 2.45 4.62 -2.42
N GLY A 155 1.34 4.00 -2.01
CA GLY A 155 0.28 4.63 -1.23
C GLY A 155 -0.35 5.82 -1.96
N GLU A 156 -0.28 7.00 -1.38
CA GLU A 156 -0.78 8.25 -1.99
C GLU A 156 0.24 8.94 -2.91
N GLY A 157 1.34 8.27 -3.27
CA GLY A 157 2.31 8.77 -4.25
C GLY A 157 3.36 9.74 -3.70
N TRP A 158 3.65 9.75 -2.39
CA TRP A 158 4.60 10.70 -1.82
C TRP A 158 6.03 10.56 -2.37
N TYR A 159 6.56 9.33 -2.55
CA TYR A 159 7.82 9.13 -3.28
C TYR A 159 7.63 9.27 -4.78
N THR A 160 6.50 8.81 -5.32
CA THR A 160 6.19 8.90 -6.77
C THR A 160 6.31 10.33 -7.28
N GLU A 161 5.82 11.34 -6.54
CA GLU A 161 5.88 12.76 -6.96
C GLU A 161 7.31 13.32 -7.04
N LEU A 162 8.27 12.69 -6.33
CA LEU A 162 9.69 13.05 -6.39
C LEU A 162 10.42 12.27 -7.50
N LEU A 163 10.06 11.01 -7.67
CA LEU A 163 10.73 10.07 -8.58
C LEU A 163 10.27 10.23 -10.03
N ALA A 164 8.96 10.37 -10.26
CA ALA A 164 8.40 10.39 -11.61
C ALA A 164 9.01 11.50 -12.48
N PRO A 165 9.00 12.79 -12.07
CA PRO A 165 9.57 13.85 -12.92
C PRO A 165 11.07 13.70 -13.14
N THR A 166 11.80 13.14 -12.16
CA THR A 166 13.26 13.05 -12.23
C THR A 166 13.77 11.83 -13.01
N LEU A 167 12.94 10.79 -13.18
CA LEU A 167 13.22 9.61 -14.00
C LEU A 167 12.71 9.74 -15.44
N ALA A 168 11.76 10.62 -15.70
CA ALA A 168 10.97 10.67 -16.93
C ALA A 168 11.79 10.75 -18.24
N LYS A 169 13.02 11.28 -18.21
CA LYS A 169 13.85 11.45 -19.41
C LYS A 169 14.83 10.32 -19.69
N LYS A 170 15.46 9.79 -18.67
CA LYS A 170 16.60 8.86 -18.83
C LYS A 170 16.48 7.58 -18.02
N GLY A 171 15.57 7.56 -17.08
CA GLY A 171 15.26 6.41 -16.23
C GLY A 171 13.87 5.86 -16.51
N LYS A 172 13.41 5.01 -15.59
CA LYS A 172 12.11 4.39 -15.63
C LYS A 172 11.56 4.26 -14.20
N LEU A 173 10.31 4.64 -13.98
CA LEU A 173 9.61 4.38 -12.73
C LEU A 173 8.54 3.31 -12.95
N LEU A 174 8.70 2.21 -12.25
CA LEU A 174 7.69 1.18 -12.07
C LEU A 174 7.08 1.39 -10.68
N ALA A 175 5.76 1.43 -10.58
CA ALA A 175 5.05 1.55 -9.32
C ALA A 175 4.09 0.38 -9.15
N THR A 176 4.22 -0.40 -8.08
CA THR A 176 3.24 -1.47 -7.86
C THR A 176 1.90 -0.87 -7.47
N ASN A 177 0.83 -1.49 -7.94
CA ASN A 177 -0.53 -1.10 -7.60
C ASN A 177 -1.39 -2.34 -7.40
N THR A 178 -2.48 -2.22 -6.67
CA THR A 178 -3.54 -3.21 -6.67
C THR A 178 -4.54 -2.89 -7.79
N ASP A 179 -5.35 -3.87 -8.19
CA ASP A 179 -6.30 -3.68 -9.30
C ASP A 179 -7.31 -2.57 -8.98
N PRO A 180 -7.26 -1.41 -9.66
CA PRO A 180 -8.20 -0.32 -9.45
C PRO A 180 -9.63 -0.63 -9.93
N ASN A 181 -9.81 -1.67 -10.76
CA ASN A 181 -11.08 -2.09 -11.31
C ASN A 181 -11.68 -3.29 -10.58
N GLY A 182 -11.07 -3.71 -9.46
CA GLY A 182 -11.57 -4.78 -8.62
C GLY A 182 -12.87 -4.42 -7.89
N PRO A 183 -13.42 -5.34 -7.05
CA PRO A 183 -14.69 -5.15 -6.39
C PRO A 183 -14.75 -3.85 -5.56
N ALA A 184 -15.92 -3.19 -5.58
CA ALA A 184 -16.10 -1.91 -4.89
C ALA A 184 -16.06 -2.06 -3.36
N ASP A 185 -16.36 -3.23 -2.82
CA ASP A 185 -16.30 -3.57 -1.41
C ASP A 185 -14.92 -4.11 -0.95
N ASP A 186 -13.94 -4.18 -1.86
CA ASP A 186 -12.57 -4.58 -1.54
C ASP A 186 -11.69 -3.36 -1.24
N ARG A 187 -11.05 -3.39 -0.09
CA ARG A 187 -10.08 -2.38 0.37
C ARG A 187 -8.86 -2.28 -0.57
N SER A 188 -8.43 -3.38 -1.15
CA SER A 188 -7.31 -3.38 -2.12
C SER A 188 -7.65 -2.58 -3.36
N SER A 189 -8.85 -2.79 -3.92
CA SER A 189 -9.34 -2.03 -5.08
C SER A 189 -9.44 -0.52 -4.79
N TYR A 190 -9.85 -0.18 -3.55
CA TYR A 190 -9.85 1.23 -3.12
C TYR A 190 -8.45 1.85 -3.17
N TYR A 191 -7.43 1.19 -2.63
CA TYR A 191 -6.05 1.70 -2.70
C TYR A 191 -5.56 1.81 -4.14
N GLY A 192 -5.90 0.83 -4.98
CA GLY A 192 -5.62 0.89 -6.42
C GLY A 192 -6.22 2.10 -7.11
N GLN A 193 -7.47 2.43 -6.76
CA GLN A 193 -8.16 3.61 -7.30
C GLN A 193 -7.54 4.92 -6.80
N VAL A 194 -7.19 5.02 -5.52
CA VAL A 194 -6.55 6.21 -4.95
C VAL A 194 -5.23 6.52 -5.66
N PHE A 195 -4.39 5.50 -5.87
CA PHE A 195 -3.14 5.71 -6.59
C PHE A 195 -3.37 6.04 -8.07
N LYS A 196 -4.34 5.39 -8.73
CA LYS A 196 -4.71 5.74 -10.11
C LYS A 196 -5.18 7.19 -10.21
N MET A 197 -6.08 7.64 -9.33
CA MET A 197 -6.53 9.03 -9.28
C MET A 197 -5.36 10.00 -9.12
N PHE A 198 -4.39 9.68 -8.25
CA PHE A 198 -3.19 10.48 -8.09
C PHE A 198 -2.39 10.59 -9.40
N LEU A 199 -2.15 9.50 -10.11
CA LEU A 199 -1.43 9.54 -11.40
C LEU A 199 -2.18 10.34 -12.47
N ASP A 200 -3.50 10.23 -12.50
CA ASP A 200 -4.36 10.90 -13.48
C ASP A 200 -4.41 12.44 -13.28
N THR A 201 -4.00 12.96 -12.12
CA THR A 201 -4.03 14.40 -11.83
C THR A 201 -3.08 15.21 -12.73
N SER A 202 -1.96 14.64 -13.13
CA SER A 202 -0.97 15.31 -13.97
C SER A 202 -0.25 14.34 -14.90
N PRO A 203 -0.76 14.15 -16.11
CA PRO A 203 -0.05 13.41 -17.16
C PRO A 203 1.34 13.99 -17.48
N GLU A 204 1.54 15.29 -17.27
CA GLU A 204 2.83 15.98 -17.46
C GLU A 204 3.91 15.41 -16.53
N LEU A 205 3.58 15.07 -15.28
CA LEU A 205 4.51 14.50 -14.31
C LEU A 205 4.52 12.97 -14.33
N TYR A 206 3.32 12.37 -14.38
CA TYR A 206 3.13 10.95 -14.06
C TYR A 206 2.85 10.07 -15.28
N GLY A 207 2.65 10.66 -16.47
CA GLY A 207 2.26 9.91 -17.68
C GLY A 207 3.28 8.86 -18.16
N LYS A 208 4.50 8.87 -17.61
CA LYS A 208 5.53 7.85 -17.87
C LYS A 208 5.72 6.84 -16.74
N VAL A 209 4.93 6.93 -15.68
CA VAL A 209 4.92 5.92 -14.62
C VAL A 209 4.24 4.65 -15.15
N GLU A 210 4.94 3.54 -15.08
CA GLU A 210 4.36 2.25 -15.44
C GLU A 210 3.84 1.56 -14.17
N THR A 211 2.55 1.25 -14.14
CA THR A 211 1.95 0.52 -13.03
C THR A 211 2.11 -0.99 -13.21
N VAL A 212 2.52 -1.66 -12.12
CA VAL A 212 2.65 -3.11 -12.03
C VAL A 212 1.58 -3.61 -11.08
N ASN A 213 0.53 -4.23 -11.61
CA ASN A 213 -0.52 -4.78 -10.76
C ASN A 213 -0.02 -5.99 -9.97
N ILE A 214 -0.22 -5.93 -8.66
CA ILE A 214 0.14 -7.00 -7.72
C ILE A 214 -1.11 -7.58 -7.05
N ASP A 215 -1.02 -8.88 -6.75
CA ASP A 215 -2.03 -9.58 -5.96
C ASP A 215 -1.39 -10.24 -4.74
N ASN A 216 -1.83 -9.87 -3.55
CA ASN A 216 -1.36 -10.46 -2.31
C ASN A 216 -1.72 -11.96 -2.16
N LYS A 217 -2.70 -12.46 -2.92
CA LYS A 217 -3.04 -13.90 -2.95
C LYS A 217 -2.03 -14.68 -3.78
N ALA A 218 -1.47 -14.06 -4.83
CA ALA A 218 -0.48 -14.63 -5.73
C ALA A 218 0.70 -13.66 -5.93
N PRO A 219 1.55 -13.47 -4.89
CA PRO A 219 2.65 -12.52 -4.95
C PRO A 219 3.60 -12.80 -6.12
N LYS A 220 3.71 -11.85 -7.03
CA LYS A 220 4.60 -11.93 -8.18
C LYS A 220 4.94 -10.54 -8.70
N LEU A 221 6.20 -10.34 -9.10
CA LEU A 221 6.66 -9.19 -9.86
C LEU A 221 7.08 -9.63 -11.26
N PRO A 222 6.60 -8.98 -12.34
CA PRO A 222 6.92 -9.39 -13.71
C PRO A 222 8.31 -8.97 -14.19
N GLN A 223 9.02 -8.12 -13.44
CA GLN A 223 10.25 -7.46 -13.87
C GLN A 223 11.51 -8.22 -13.43
N ASP A 224 11.62 -9.48 -13.78
CA ASP A 224 12.72 -10.34 -13.37
C ASP A 224 14.08 -9.85 -13.90
N GLY A 225 14.94 -9.42 -12.97
CA GLY A 225 16.31 -8.99 -13.26
C GLY A 225 16.46 -7.69 -14.06
N THR A 226 15.45 -6.81 -14.06
CA THR A 226 15.47 -5.56 -14.84
C THR A 226 15.58 -4.29 -13.99
N VAL A 227 15.33 -4.38 -12.67
CA VAL A 227 15.27 -3.24 -11.75
C VAL A 227 16.64 -2.95 -11.14
N ASP A 228 17.04 -1.67 -11.11
CA ASP A 228 18.28 -1.21 -10.46
C ASP A 228 18.10 -0.95 -8.97
N LEU A 229 16.97 -0.33 -8.59
CA LEU A 229 16.64 0.05 -7.22
C LEU A 229 15.17 -0.27 -6.92
N VAL A 230 14.93 -1.04 -5.86
CA VAL A 230 13.59 -1.17 -5.28
C VAL A 230 13.50 -0.30 -4.03
N ILE A 231 12.43 0.48 -3.92
CA ILE A 231 12.09 1.27 -2.74
C ILE A 231 10.94 0.55 -2.02
N LEU A 232 11.21 0.09 -0.81
CA LEU A 232 10.27 -0.59 0.07
C LEU A 232 10.09 0.23 1.35
N ALA A 233 9.11 1.12 1.33
CA ALA A 233 8.92 2.11 2.38
C ALA A 233 7.67 1.83 3.22
N ARG A 234 7.88 1.45 4.48
CA ARG A 234 6.83 1.28 5.53
C ARG A 234 5.79 0.19 5.27
N GLU A 235 6.12 -0.79 4.43
CA GLU A 235 5.23 -1.89 4.05
C GLU A 235 5.57 -3.24 4.73
N LEU A 236 6.78 -3.39 5.27
CA LEU A 236 7.22 -4.67 5.84
C LEU A 236 6.31 -5.17 6.97
N HIS A 237 5.81 -4.28 7.83
CA HIS A 237 4.89 -4.66 8.90
C HIS A 237 3.57 -5.22 8.36
N GLY A 238 3.07 -4.67 7.26
CA GLY A 238 1.90 -5.17 6.55
C GLY A 238 2.14 -6.56 5.95
N MET A 239 3.30 -6.77 5.34
CA MET A 239 3.71 -8.08 4.83
C MET A 239 3.83 -9.13 5.95
N VAL A 240 4.36 -8.75 7.13
CA VAL A 240 4.44 -9.63 8.31
C VAL A 240 3.05 -10.00 8.81
N ASN A 241 2.15 -9.03 8.98
CA ASN A 241 0.77 -9.26 9.41
C ASN A 241 -0.01 -10.20 8.47
N GLN A 242 0.35 -10.22 7.19
CA GLN A 242 -0.26 -11.09 6.17
C GLN A 242 0.49 -12.44 6.00
N GLY A 243 1.61 -12.66 6.71
CA GLY A 243 2.45 -13.84 6.51
C GLY A 243 3.10 -13.91 5.12
N LYS A 244 3.33 -12.76 4.47
CA LYS A 244 3.79 -12.67 3.06
C LYS A 244 5.19 -12.06 2.91
N MET A 245 5.87 -11.71 3.99
CA MET A 245 7.17 -11.01 3.91
C MET A 245 8.21 -11.80 3.11
N ASP A 246 8.40 -13.08 3.43
CA ASP A 246 9.44 -13.89 2.78
C ASP A 246 9.17 -14.03 1.28
N VAL A 247 7.89 -14.20 0.89
CA VAL A 247 7.50 -14.34 -0.53
C VAL A 247 7.74 -13.04 -1.29
N TRP A 248 7.29 -11.89 -0.74
CA TRP A 248 7.49 -10.61 -1.40
C TRP A 248 8.96 -10.23 -1.50
N VAL A 249 9.76 -10.45 -0.45
CA VAL A 249 11.20 -10.16 -0.49
C VAL A 249 11.91 -11.05 -1.51
N ALA A 250 11.49 -12.32 -1.66
CA ALA A 250 12.00 -13.19 -2.72
C ALA A 250 11.63 -12.71 -4.13
N GLU A 251 10.40 -12.21 -4.35
CA GLU A 251 10.00 -11.62 -5.63
C GLU A 251 10.79 -10.33 -5.93
N ILE A 252 10.99 -9.47 -4.93
CA ILE A 252 11.85 -8.28 -5.05
C ILE A 252 13.28 -8.68 -5.43
N GLN A 253 13.81 -9.75 -4.82
CA GLN A 253 15.13 -10.27 -5.13
C GLN A 253 15.25 -10.70 -6.61
N LYS A 254 14.20 -11.35 -7.16
CA LYS A 254 14.17 -11.74 -8.58
C LYS A 254 14.09 -10.51 -9.50
N ALA A 255 13.27 -9.52 -9.15
CA ALA A 255 13.09 -8.30 -9.94
C ALA A 255 14.38 -7.48 -10.10
N LEU A 256 15.25 -7.50 -9.10
CA LEU A 256 16.50 -6.76 -9.10
C LEU A 256 17.56 -7.35 -10.03
N LYS A 257 18.29 -6.49 -10.74
CA LYS A 257 19.53 -6.83 -11.46
C LYS A 257 20.56 -7.44 -10.50
N PRO A 258 21.58 -8.17 -11.00
CA PRO A 258 22.77 -8.47 -10.20
C PRO A 258 23.37 -7.18 -9.62
N ASN A 259 23.69 -7.18 -8.33
CA ASN A 259 24.13 -6.00 -7.55
C ASN A 259 23.08 -4.86 -7.45
N GLY A 260 21.84 -5.10 -7.85
CA GLY A 260 20.73 -4.16 -7.63
C GLY A 260 20.51 -3.89 -6.15
N VAL A 261 19.92 -2.75 -5.85
CA VAL A 261 19.74 -2.24 -4.49
C VAL A 261 18.30 -2.40 -4.03
N LEU A 262 18.10 -2.90 -2.81
CA LEU A 262 16.86 -2.81 -2.06
C LEU A 262 17.04 -1.73 -0.98
N GLY A 263 16.35 -0.60 -1.14
CA GLY A 263 16.22 0.45 -0.13
C GLY A 263 15.01 0.19 0.74
N VAL A 264 15.22 0.07 2.04
CA VAL A 264 14.17 -0.19 3.04
C VAL A 264 14.07 0.98 3.99
N GLU A 265 12.86 1.48 4.19
CA GLU A 265 12.48 2.38 5.27
C GLU A 265 11.34 1.72 6.05
N GLN A 266 11.51 1.49 7.36
CA GLN A 266 10.49 0.83 8.17
C GLN A 266 10.47 1.40 9.60
N HIS A 267 9.29 1.55 10.17
CA HIS A 267 9.10 1.95 11.57
C HIS A 267 9.81 0.97 12.50
N ARG A 268 10.74 1.49 13.31
CA ARG A 268 11.64 0.71 14.14
C ARG A 268 11.03 0.44 15.51
N ALA A 269 10.82 -0.84 15.81
CA ALA A 269 10.39 -1.30 17.14
C ALA A 269 11.51 -1.18 18.19
N LYS A 270 11.17 -1.42 19.46
CA LYS A 270 12.16 -1.68 20.51
C LYS A 270 12.94 -2.96 20.14
N PRO A 271 14.25 -3.04 20.52
CA PRO A 271 15.10 -4.17 20.08
C PRO A 271 14.63 -5.55 20.50
N ASP A 272 13.96 -5.64 21.64
CA ASP A 272 13.42 -6.85 22.27
C ASP A 272 11.96 -7.16 21.92
N ALA A 273 11.34 -6.34 21.07
CA ALA A 273 9.96 -6.55 20.65
C ALA A 273 9.81 -7.83 19.82
N LYS A 274 8.72 -8.55 20.01
CA LYS A 274 8.35 -9.69 19.17
C LYS A 274 7.82 -9.19 17.83
N PRO A 275 8.38 -9.64 16.71
CA PRO A 275 8.04 -9.10 15.39
C PRO A 275 6.56 -9.18 15.04
N GLU A 276 5.91 -10.32 15.30
CA GLU A 276 4.51 -10.57 14.97
C GLU A 276 3.54 -9.74 15.84
N GLU A 277 3.96 -9.37 17.05
CA GLU A 277 3.18 -8.50 17.94
C GLU A 277 3.37 -7.03 17.57
N SER A 278 4.63 -6.60 17.38
CA SER A 278 4.96 -5.21 17.06
C SER A 278 4.49 -4.81 15.65
N ALA A 279 4.46 -5.75 14.69
CA ALA A 279 3.94 -5.52 13.35
C ALA A 279 2.48 -5.06 13.36
N LYS A 280 1.64 -5.54 14.30
CA LYS A 280 0.24 -5.10 14.45
C LYS A 280 0.13 -3.60 14.76
N ASN A 281 1.17 -3.05 15.41
CA ASN A 281 1.30 -1.64 15.74
C ASN A 281 2.15 -0.86 14.72
N GLY A 282 2.52 -1.49 13.60
CA GLY A 282 3.27 -0.87 12.50
C GLY A 282 4.80 -0.95 12.65
N TYR A 283 5.34 -1.46 13.76
CA TYR A 283 6.76 -1.45 14.06
C TYR A 283 7.41 -2.82 13.88
N LEU A 284 8.70 -2.84 13.50
CA LEU A 284 9.50 -4.07 13.41
C LEU A 284 10.89 -3.87 14.04
N PRO A 285 11.46 -4.89 14.74
CA PRO A 285 12.82 -4.83 15.24
C PRO A 285 13.85 -4.82 14.11
N GLU A 286 14.79 -3.88 14.13
CA GLU A 286 15.76 -3.67 13.04
C GLU A 286 16.61 -4.92 12.77
N LYS A 287 17.15 -5.55 13.83
CA LYS A 287 17.97 -6.75 13.70
C LYS A 287 17.22 -7.88 13.00
N TRP A 288 15.97 -8.11 13.39
CA TRP A 288 15.12 -9.14 12.79
C TRP A 288 14.84 -8.85 11.31
N VAL A 289 14.56 -7.59 10.96
CA VAL A 289 14.36 -7.18 9.55
C VAL A 289 15.62 -7.47 8.72
N ILE A 290 16.79 -7.14 9.23
CA ILE A 290 18.07 -7.41 8.56
C ILE A 290 18.23 -8.91 8.31
N GLU A 291 18.10 -9.73 9.34
CA GLU A 291 18.24 -11.20 9.26
C GLU A 291 17.26 -11.81 8.24
N LYS A 292 16.00 -11.36 8.25
CA LYS A 292 14.97 -11.85 7.33
C LYS A 292 15.26 -11.51 5.87
N ILE A 293 15.73 -10.29 5.60
CA ILE A 293 16.06 -9.86 4.24
C ILE A 293 17.33 -10.56 3.74
N GLU A 294 18.34 -10.70 4.60
CA GLU A 294 19.57 -11.42 4.25
C GLU A 294 19.31 -12.90 3.93
N ALA A 295 18.39 -13.54 4.64
CA ALA A 295 17.97 -14.92 4.36
C ALA A 295 17.37 -15.11 2.94
N GLN A 296 16.90 -14.03 2.31
CA GLN A 296 16.37 -14.04 0.94
C GLN A 296 17.43 -13.71 -0.13
N GLY A 297 18.72 -13.79 0.20
CA GLY A 297 19.80 -13.59 -0.78
C GLY A 297 20.20 -12.12 -0.98
N PHE A 298 20.04 -11.33 0.05
CA PHE A 298 20.57 -9.98 0.15
C PHE A 298 21.76 -9.90 1.10
N LYS A 299 22.53 -8.81 1.01
CA LYS A 299 23.56 -8.45 1.98
C LYS A 299 23.34 -7.01 2.41
N LEU A 300 23.32 -6.77 3.71
CA LEU A 300 23.29 -5.40 4.25
C LEU A 300 24.52 -4.62 3.76
N ALA A 301 24.29 -3.52 3.05
CA ALA A 301 25.33 -2.65 2.52
C ALA A 301 25.52 -1.39 3.37
N GLY A 302 24.54 -1.03 4.19
CA GLY A 302 24.64 0.11 5.10
C GLY A 302 23.34 0.41 5.84
N LYS A 303 23.47 1.27 6.85
CA LYS A 303 22.35 1.84 7.64
C LYS A 303 22.49 3.35 7.68
N SER A 304 21.36 4.05 7.72
CA SER A 304 21.30 5.50 7.91
C SER A 304 20.30 5.84 9.01
N GLU A 305 20.68 6.80 9.84
CA GLU A 305 19.80 7.34 10.89
C GLU A 305 19.09 8.64 10.45
N ALA A 306 19.08 8.96 9.15
CA ALA A 306 18.43 10.16 8.63
C ALA A 306 16.95 10.25 9.04
N ASN A 307 16.27 9.11 9.16
CA ASN A 307 14.85 9.02 9.53
C ASN A 307 14.62 8.54 10.97
N ALA A 308 15.65 8.58 11.81
CA ALA A 308 15.51 8.24 13.22
C ALA A 308 14.78 9.33 14.00
N ASN A 309 13.98 8.94 14.97
CA ASN A 309 13.31 9.85 15.89
C ASN A 309 13.32 9.32 17.33
N ALA A 310 14.24 9.80 18.13
CA ALA A 310 14.37 9.40 19.53
C ALA A 310 13.17 9.78 20.42
N LYS A 311 12.28 10.68 19.95
CA LYS A 311 11.07 11.07 20.68
C LYS A 311 9.95 10.01 20.56
N ASP A 312 10.04 9.11 19.58
CA ASP A 312 9.06 8.06 19.39
C ASP A 312 9.24 6.96 20.47
N THR A 313 8.29 6.88 21.40
CA THR A 313 8.31 5.92 22.51
C THR A 313 7.82 4.52 22.13
N LYS A 314 7.14 4.38 20.97
CA LYS A 314 6.73 3.10 20.34
C LYS A 314 5.72 2.28 21.16
N ASP A 315 4.99 2.92 22.06
CA ASP A 315 4.06 2.29 23.02
C ASP A 315 2.65 2.85 22.96
N TYR A 316 2.28 3.46 21.83
CA TYR A 316 0.97 4.05 21.60
C TYR A 316 -0.10 2.97 21.41
N ALA A 317 -1.29 3.17 22.01
CA ALA A 317 -2.41 2.25 21.87
C ALA A 317 -2.88 2.08 20.41
N GLY A 318 -2.84 3.15 19.62
CA GLY A 318 -3.14 3.13 18.18
C GLY A 318 -1.94 2.74 17.30
N GLY A 319 -0.82 2.30 17.89
CA GLY A 319 0.41 2.01 17.17
C GLY A 319 1.03 3.26 16.53
N VAL A 320 1.83 3.07 15.50
CA VAL A 320 2.50 4.14 14.75
C VAL A 320 1.53 5.18 14.18
N TRP A 321 0.29 4.78 13.93
CA TRP A 321 -0.75 5.65 13.37
C TRP A 321 -1.30 6.69 14.35
N THR A 322 -0.94 6.61 15.65
CA THR A 322 -1.19 7.67 16.63
C THR A 322 -0.40 8.94 16.31
N LEU A 323 0.79 8.78 15.71
CA LEU A 323 1.67 9.87 15.31
C LEU A 323 1.24 10.51 13.98
N PRO A 324 1.81 11.70 13.61
CA PRO A 324 1.67 12.26 12.27
C PRO A 324 2.13 11.27 11.18
N PRO A 325 1.54 11.35 10.00
CA PRO A 325 0.45 12.23 9.57
C PRO A 325 -0.94 11.69 9.91
N SER A 326 -1.04 10.46 10.43
CA SER A 326 -2.33 9.77 10.59
C SER A 326 -3.19 10.34 11.70
N PHE A 327 -2.58 10.68 12.85
CA PHE A 327 -3.30 11.19 14.02
C PHE A 327 -4.58 10.38 14.32
N ARG A 328 -4.46 9.05 14.39
CA ARG A 328 -5.61 8.12 14.55
C ARG A 328 -6.53 8.45 15.72
N GLU A 329 -5.99 9.06 16.78
CA GLU A 329 -6.75 9.48 17.96
C GLU A 329 -7.51 10.82 17.75
N GLY A 330 -7.48 11.38 16.53
CA GLY A 330 -8.13 12.65 16.20
C GLY A 330 -7.51 13.83 16.95
N ASP A 331 -8.34 14.58 17.69
CA ASP A 331 -7.90 15.74 18.45
C ASP A 331 -7.34 15.40 19.83
N LYS A 332 -7.50 14.13 20.28
CA LYS A 332 -6.97 13.68 21.57
C LYS A 332 -5.45 13.75 21.57
N ASP A 333 -4.87 14.53 22.48
CA ASP A 333 -3.42 14.71 22.64
C ASP A 333 -2.68 15.11 21.33
N ARG A 334 -3.39 15.70 20.37
CA ARG A 334 -2.87 16.00 19.03
C ARG A 334 -1.59 16.85 19.05
N GLU A 335 -1.53 17.86 19.90
CA GLU A 335 -0.34 18.72 20.05
C GLU A 335 0.87 17.94 20.57
N LYS A 336 0.66 17.05 21.54
CA LYS A 336 1.70 16.14 22.05
C LYS A 336 2.25 15.25 20.95
N TYR A 337 1.39 14.62 20.14
CA TYR A 337 1.83 13.77 19.04
C TYR A 337 2.47 14.57 17.90
N ALA A 338 1.98 15.75 17.61
CA ALA A 338 2.60 16.66 16.64
C ALA A 338 4.02 17.08 17.07
N ALA A 339 4.26 17.31 18.39
CA ALA A 339 5.58 17.65 18.94
C ALA A 339 6.58 16.49 18.89
N ILE A 340 6.11 15.23 18.87
CA ILE A 340 6.94 14.04 18.62
C ILE A 340 7.35 14.01 17.14
N GLY A 341 6.43 14.29 16.23
CA GLY A 341 6.64 14.16 14.78
C GLY A 341 6.33 12.77 14.25
N GLU A 342 6.77 12.44 13.03
CA GLU A 342 6.63 11.09 12.49
C GLU A 342 7.50 10.09 13.28
N SER A 343 7.16 8.81 13.20
CA SER A 343 7.80 7.71 13.95
C SER A 343 9.31 7.60 13.71
N ASP A 344 9.98 6.93 14.63
CA ASP A 344 11.36 6.44 14.45
C ASP A 344 11.42 5.38 13.34
N ARG A 345 12.31 5.57 12.35
CA ARG A 345 12.43 4.66 11.22
C ARG A 345 13.87 4.25 10.98
N MET A 346 14.08 2.94 10.86
CA MET A 346 15.30 2.41 10.27
C MET A 346 15.33 2.72 8.78
N THR A 347 16.49 3.10 8.26
CA THR A 347 16.75 3.27 6.83
C THR A 347 17.92 2.39 6.45
N LEU A 348 17.61 1.31 5.70
CA LEU A 348 18.55 0.25 5.40
C LEU A 348 18.81 0.18 3.89
N LYS A 349 20.04 -0.17 3.52
CA LYS A 349 20.44 -0.43 2.14
C LYS A 349 20.94 -1.86 2.04
N PHE A 350 20.33 -2.63 1.15
CA PHE A 350 20.78 -3.98 0.82
C PHE A 350 21.21 -4.06 -0.63
N THR A 351 22.17 -4.95 -0.91
CA THR A 351 22.55 -5.34 -2.28
C THR A 351 22.16 -6.78 -2.52
N LYS A 352 21.62 -7.07 -3.70
CA LYS A 352 21.37 -8.44 -4.13
C LYS A 352 22.68 -9.19 -4.24
N VAL A 353 22.81 -10.33 -3.55
CA VAL A 353 23.95 -11.21 -3.70
C VAL A 353 23.84 -11.95 -5.04
N ALA A 354 24.84 -11.84 -5.89
CA ALA A 354 24.88 -12.64 -7.09
C ALA A 354 24.84 -14.12 -6.70
N LYS A 355 23.88 -14.87 -7.26
CA LYS A 355 23.87 -16.32 -7.10
C LYS A 355 25.20 -16.82 -7.65
N ALA A 356 26.03 -17.46 -6.80
CA ALA A 356 27.26 -18.08 -7.29
C ALA A 356 26.91 -18.94 -8.52
N ALA A 357 27.56 -18.69 -9.65
CA ALA A 357 27.39 -19.55 -10.80
C ALA A 357 27.56 -21.00 -10.33
N PRO A 358 26.70 -21.94 -10.73
CA PRO A 358 26.92 -23.35 -10.44
C PRO A 358 28.38 -23.60 -10.81
N LYS A 359 29.18 -24.08 -9.85
CA LYS A 359 30.51 -24.59 -10.18
C LYS A 359 30.26 -25.60 -11.33
N ALA A 360 30.75 -25.26 -12.53
CA ALA A 360 30.72 -26.20 -13.64
C ALA A 360 31.31 -27.46 -13.05
N ASP A 361 30.51 -28.53 -13.02
CA ASP A 361 30.96 -29.83 -12.58
C ASP A 361 32.28 -30.07 -13.28
N ALA A 362 33.36 -30.16 -12.51
CA ALA A 362 34.68 -30.44 -13.02
C ALA A 362 34.55 -31.75 -13.76
N LYS A 363 34.54 -31.71 -15.09
CA LYS A 363 34.56 -32.89 -15.95
C LYS A 363 35.65 -33.80 -15.38
N PRO A 364 35.34 -35.04 -15.03
CA PRO A 364 36.36 -35.95 -14.52
C PRO A 364 37.56 -35.91 -15.45
N ALA A 365 38.74 -35.61 -14.89
CA ALA A 365 39.98 -35.62 -15.65
C ALA A 365 40.13 -37.01 -16.31
N THR A 366 40.17 -37.02 -17.63
CA THR A 366 40.47 -38.22 -18.41
C THR A 366 41.83 -38.73 -17.91
N PRO A 367 41.96 -40.00 -17.52
CA PRO A 367 43.25 -40.56 -17.08
C PRO A 367 44.30 -40.30 -18.18
N ALA A 368 45.42 -39.71 -17.80
CA ALA A 368 46.54 -39.48 -18.70
C ALA A 368 47.03 -40.85 -19.26
N LYS A 369 47.06 -40.93 -20.59
CA LYS A 369 47.64 -42.09 -21.30
C LYS A 369 49.08 -42.29 -20.84
N PRO A 370 49.50 -43.52 -20.48
CA PRO A 370 50.87 -43.80 -20.05
C PRO A 370 51.87 -43.33 -21.13
N ALA A 371 52.89 -42.62 -20.70
CA ALA A 371 53.98 -42.17 -21.56
C ALA A 371 54.74 -43.38 -22.12
N ALA A 372 55.00 -43.39 -23.44
CA ALA A 372 55.81 -44.38 -24.08
C ALA A 372 57.28 -44.37 -23.54
N PRO A 373 57.97 -45.48 -23.46
CA PRO A 373 59.33 -45.56 -22.93
C PRO A 373 60.30 -44.73 -23.79
N ALA A 374 61.16 -43.97 -23.12
CA ALA A 374 62.17 -43.13 -23.77
C ALA A 374 63.21 -43.97 -24.52
N THR A 375 63.46 -43.66 -25.77
CA THR A 375 64.54 -44.27 -26.60
C THR A 375 65.92 -43.87 -26.02
N PRO A 376 66.91 -44.75 -25.94
CA PRO A 376 68.24 -44.41 -25.40
C PRO A 376 68.95 -43.39 -26.27
N ALA A 377 69.58 -42.42 -25.67
CA ALA A 377 70.36 -41.37 -26.33
C ALA A 377 71.67 -41.97 -26.91
N THR A 378 71.95 -41.65 -28.16
CA THR A 378 73.22 -42.03 -28.86
C THR A 378 74.37 -41.17 -28.23
N PRO A 379 75.57 -41.81 -28.02
CA PRO A 379 76.69 -41.09 -27.41
C PRO A 379 77.26 -40.02 -28.35
N ALA A 380 77.54 -38.87 -27.80
CA ALA A 380 78.15 -37.73 -28.49
C ALA A 380 79.63 -38.01 -28.84
N THR A 381 80.02 -37.80 -30.08
CA THR A 381 81.41 -37.85 -30.59
C THR A 381 82.24 -36.68 -29.97
N PRO A 382 83.52 -36.96 -29.53
CA PRO A 382 84.35 -35.92 -28.91
C PRO A 382 84.83 -34.92 -29.95
N ALA A 383 84.75 -33.62 -29.56
CA ALA A 383 85.32 -32.51 -30.38
C ALA A 383 86.83 -32.44 -30.37
N THR A 384 87.42 -32.32 -31.51
CA THR A 384 88.90 -32.16 -31.73
C THR A 384 89.35 -30.79 -31.27
N PRO A 385 90.54 -30.62 -30.60
CA PRO A 385 91.04 -29.36 -30.13
C PRO A 385 91.67 -28.58 -31.28
N LYS A 386 91.35 -27.30 -31.47
CA LYS A 386 92.13 -26.32 -32.27
C LYS A 386 93.39 -25.87 -31.53
N LYS A 387 94.53 -26.01 -32.21
CA LYS A 387 95.84 -25.51 -31.80
C LYS A 387 96.19 -24.17 -32.54
N PRO A 388 97.12 -23.40 -32.06
CA PRO A 388 97.12 -22.01 -31.66
C PRO A 388 97.11 -21.00 -32.76
#